data_4b6fd96e421085e8d883fed864f84839
#
_entry.id   4b6fd96e421085e8d883fed864f84839
#
_cell.length_a   1.000
_cell.length_b   1.000
_cell.length_c   1.000
_cell.angle_alpha   90.00
_cell.angle_beta   90.00
_cell.angle_gamma   90.00
#
_symmetry.space_group_name_H-M   'P 1'
#
loop_
_entity.id
_entity.type
_entity.pdbx_description
1 polymer ?
#
loop_
_entity_poly.entity_id
_entity_poly.type
_entity_poly.pdbx_seq_one_letter_code
_entity_poly.pdbx_strand_id
1 'polypeptide(L)'
;MSTTTTPPAAATEAAPGRGMRFTSWAANYVDERTSASTAVKALGRKIFPDHWSFMLGEVALYSFIVILLSGTFLTFFFDPSMTEVEYEGSYVPLQGIPMSVAYHSALDISFEIRGGLLMRQVHHWAALLFVAAIGLHMLRVFFTG
;
A
#
# COMPACT_ATOMS: atom_id res chain seq x y z
N MET A 1 -24.79 -24.18 -58.34
CA MET A 1 -25.05 -22.97 -57.49
C MET A 1 -23.95 -22.91 -56.47
N SER A 2 -22.87 -22.17 -56.76
CA SER A 2 -21.73 -21.99 -55.84
C SER A 2 -21.96 -20.74 -55.00
N THR A 3 -22.17 -20.91 -53.70
CA THR A 3 -22.29 -19.82 -52.74
C THR A 3 -20.90 -19.39 -52.30
N THR A 4 -20.48 -18.23 -52.80
CA THR A 4 -19.22 -17.56 -52.39
C THR A 4 -19.48 -16.89 -51.06
N THR A 5 -19.00 -17.45 -49.96
CA THR A 5 -19.00 -16.80 -48.64
C THR A 5 -17.81 -15.84 -48.56
N THR A 6 -18.11 -14.54 -48.53
CA THR A 6 -17.15 -13.47 -48.30
C THR A 6 -16.68 -13.56 -46.81
N PRO A 7 -15.36 -13.57 -46.53
CA PRO A 7 -14.90 -13.54 -45.14
C PRO A 7 -15.22 -12.19 -44.48
N PRO A 8 -15.53 -12.17 -43.17
CA PRO A 8 -15.81 -10.92 -42.45
C PRO A 8 -14.57 -10.04 -42.42
N ALA A 9 -14.79 -8.74 -42.68
CA ALA A 9 -13.76 -7.71 -42.62
C ALA A 9 -13.06 -7.72 -41.25
N ALA A 10 -11.73 -7.78 -41.26
CA ALA A 10 -10.91 -7.68 -40.06
C ALA A 10 -11.18 -6.32 -39.38
N ALA A 11 -11.66 -6.37 -38.15
CA ALA A 11 -11.83 -5.18 -37.32
C ALA A 11 -10.46 -4.51 -37.14
N THR A 12 -10.32 -3.30 -37.66
CA THR A 12 -9.10 -2.49 -37.50
C THR A 12 -8.99 -2.10 -36.01
N GLU A 13 -8.13 -2.79 -35.29
CA GLU A 13 -7.78 -2.42 -33.92
C GLU A 13 -7.18 -1.00 -33.91
N ALA A 14 -7.86 -0.06 -33.27
CA ALA A 14 -7.41 1.32 -33.16
C ALA A 14 -6.06 1.36 -32.42
N ALA A 15 -5.05 2.02 -33.02
CA ALA A 15 -3.73 2.15 -32.41
C ALA A 15 -3.82 2.79 -31.02
N PRO A 16 -3.13 2.26 -30.02
CA PRO A 16 -3.21 2.77 -28.64
C PRO A 16 -2.73 4.22 -28.55
N GLY A 17 -3.49 5.06 -27.81
CA GLY A 17 -3.18 6.47 -27.62
C GLY A 17 -1.79 6.71 -26.99
N ARG A 18 -1.21 7.91 -27.19
CA ARG A 18 0.14 8.27 -26.68
C ARG A 18 0.34 7.98 -25.18
N GLY A 19 -0.67 8.23 -24.34
CA GLY A 19 -0.62 7.94 -22.91
C GLY A 19 -0.51 6.45 -22.60
N MET A 20 -1.25 5.63 -23.33
CA MET A 20 -1.22 4.16 -23.17
C MET A 20 0.11 3.55 -23.65
N ARG A 21 0.77 4.15 -24.63
CA ARG A 21 2.11 3.74 -25.07
C ARG A 21 3.20 4.07 -24.04
N PHE A 22 3.09 5.22 -23.35
CA PHE A 22 4.03 5.59 -22.29
C PHE A 22 3.86 4.68 -21.05
N THR A 23 2.64 4.43 -20.62
CA THR A 23 2.37 3.55 -19.47
C THR A 23 2.78 2.09 -19.75
N SER A 24 2.56 1.58 -20.96
CA SER A 24 3.00 0.24 -21.33
C SER A 24 4.53 0.15 -21.41
N TRP A 25 5.20 1.16 -21.94
CA TRP A 25 6.66 1.21 -21.96
C TRP A 25 7.26 1.24 -20.55
N ALA A 26 6.72 2.09 -19.66
CA ALA A 26 7.19 2.19 -18.28
C ALA A 26 6.93 0.88 -17.50
N ALA A 27 5.76 0.27 -17.70
CA ALA A 27 5.44 -1.02 -17.09
C ALA A 27 6.38 -2.13 -17.55
N ASN A 28 6.65 -2.22 -18.87
CA ASN A 28 7.58 -3.20 -19.43
C ASN A 28 9.01 -2.97 -18.94
N TYR A 29 9.46 -1.72 -18.86
CA TYR A 29 10.79 -1.37 -18.37
C TYR A 29 11.02 -1.82 -16.91
N VAL A 30 10.02 -1.61 -16.05
CA VAL A 30 10.05 -2.08 -14.65
C VAL A 30 10.01 -3.60 -14.61
N ASP A 31 9.15 -4.23 -15.40
CA ASP A 31 8.97 -5.68 -15.40
C ASP A 31 10.21 -6.45 -15.88
N GLU A 32 10.87 -5.97 -16.93
CA GLU A 32 12.13 -6.56 -17.43
C GLU A 32 13.25 -6.54 -16.36
N ARG A 33 13.25 -5.55 -15.45
CA ARG A 33 14.29 -5.41 -14.42
C ARG A 33 13.96 -6.11 -13.11
N THR A 34 12.69 -6.20 -12.76
CA THR A 34 12.25 -6.70 -11.43
C THR A 34 11.44 -7.98 -11.50
N SER A 35 11.01 -8.39 -12.73
CA SER A 35 10.05 -9.49 -12.93
C SER A 35 8.78 -9.30 -12.08
N ALA A 36 8.39 -8.04 -11.85
CA ALA A 36 7.29 -7.67 -10.95
C ALA A 36 5.96 -8.29 -11.39
N SER A 37 5.68 -8.34 -12.69
CA SER A 37 4.44 -8.96 -13.19
C SER A 37 4.38 -10.46 -12.88
N THR A 38 5.52 -11.16 -12.99
CA THR A 38 5.63 -12.59 -12.67
C THR A 38 5.46 -12.81 -11.17
N ALA A 39 6.09 -11.98 -10.33
CA ALA A 39 5.94 -12.03 -8.89
C ALA A 39 4.49 -11.77 -8.45
N VAL A 40 3.84 -10.74 -8.99
CA VAL A 40 2.42 -10.43 -8.71
C VAL A 40 1.50 -11.55 -9.17
N LYS A 41 1.71 -12.11 -10.36
CA LYS A 41 0.93 -13.26 -10.86
C LYS A 41 1.14 -14.51 -10.02
N ALA A 42 2.38 -14.79 -9.59
CA ALA A 42 2.69 -15.91 -8.71
C ALA A 42 2.01 -15.75 -7.35
N LEU A 43 2.05 -14.54 -6.79
CA LEU A 43 1.38 -14.22 -5.52
C LEU A 43 -0.14 -14.37 -5.62
N GLY A 44 -0.75 -13.86 -6.71
CA GLY A 44 -2.20 -13.95 -6.95
C GLY A 44 -2.71 -15.34 -7.31
N ARG A 45 -1.83 -16.26 -7.73
CA ARG A 45 -2.17 -17.66 -8.04
C ARG A 45 -1.88 -18.63 -6.90
N LYS A 46 -1.28 -18.15 -5.80
CA LYS A 46 -1.00 -18.98 -4.64
C LYS A 46 -2.32 -19.40 -3.99
N ILE A 47 -2.66 -20.68 -4.11
CA ILE A 47 -3.81 -21.28 -3.45
C ILE A 47 -3.43 -21.42 -1.97
N PHE A 48 -4.13 -20.70 -1.09
CA PHE A 48 -3.98 -20.86 0.33
C PHE A 48 -4.88 -22.01 0.80
N PRO A 49 -4.39 -22.94 1.62
CA PRO A 49 -5.23 -24.00 2.18
C PRO A 49 -6.32 -23.39 3.07
N ASP A 50 -7.55 -23.88 2.97
CA ASP A 50 -8.78 -23.34 3.61
C ASP A 50 -8.84 -23.46 5.15
N HIS A 51 -7.73 -23.73 5.80
CA HIS A 51 -7.69 -23.82 7.27
C HIS A 51 -7.39 -22.47 7.88
N TRP A 52 -8.22 -22.04 8.86
CA TRP A 52 -8.12 -20.72 9.51
C TRP A 52 -6.73 -20.36 10.02
N SER A 53 -5.93 -21.35 10.47
CA SER A 53 -4.58 -21.11 10.98
C SER A 53 -3.57 -20.71 9.89
N PHE A 54 -3.85 -21.01 8.62
CA PHE A 54 -3.04 -20.54 7.49
C PHE A 54 -3.33 -19.08 7.13
N MET A 55 -4.53 -18.59 7.47
CA MET A 55 -4.92 -17.18 7.24
C MET A 55 -4.07 -16.18 8.04
N LEU A 56 -3.43 -16.61 9.15
CA LEU A 56 -2.56 -15.73 9.95
C LEU A 56 -1.41 -15.11 9.13
N GLY A 57 -0.77 -15.91 8.28
CA GLY A 57 0.28 -15.40 7.37
C GLY A 57 -0.27 -14.47 6.31
N GLU A 58 -1.48 -14.72 5.82
CA GLU A 58 -2.18 -13.88 4.84
C GLU A 58 -2.59 -12.54 5.45
N VAL A 59 -3.17 -12.57 6.67
CA VAL A 59 -3.51 -11.35 7.42
C VAL A 59 -2.25 -10.52 7.69
N ALA A 60 -1.14 -11.14 8.07
CA ALA A 60 0.12 -10.45 8.27
C ALA A 60 0.61 -9.80 6.95
N LEU A 61 0.53 -10.50 5.82
CA LEU A 61 0.94 -9.97 4.52
C LEU A 61 0.10 -8.75 4.11
N TYR A 62 -1.24 -8.84 4.21
CA TYR A 62 -2.11 -7.72 3.84
C TYR A 62 -1.94 -6.53 4.80
N SER A 63 -1.80 -6.79 6.11
CA SER A 63 -1.50 -5.73 7.07
C SER A 63 -0.18 -5.04 6.75
N PHE A 64 0.85 -5.79 6.35
CA PHE A 64 2.13 -5.23 5.94
C PHE A 64 2.02 -4.33 4.70
N ILE A 65 1.24 -4.74 3.69
CA ILE A 65 0.98 -3.91 2.51
C ILE A 65 0.30 -2.59 2.91
N VAL A 66 -0.70 -2.66 3.79
CA VAL A 66 -1.39 -1.45 4.30
C VAL A 66 -0.42 -0.54 5.06
N ILE A 67 0.49 -1.10 5.88
CA ILE A 67 1.52 -0.34 6.61
C ILE A 67 2.46 0.36 5.62
N LEU A 68 2.92 -0.33 4.56
CA LEU A 68 3.79 0.27 3.55
C LEU A 68 3.12 1.44 2.83
N LEU A 69 1.88 1.26 2.38
CA LEU A 69 1.15 2.30 1.65
C LEU A 69 0.82 3.50 2.54
N SER A 70 0.28 3.27 3.73
CA SER A 70 -0.04 4.34 4.68
C SER A 70 1.22 5.01 5.23
N GLY A 71 2.29 4.25 5.49
CA GLY A 71 3.57 4.78 5.94
C GLY A 71 4.23 5.66 4.89
N THR A 72 4.21 5.26 3.61
CA THR A 72 4.70 6.09 2.50
C THR A 72 3.95 7.43 2.44
N PHE A 73 2.62 7.42 2.60
CA PHE A 73 1.87 8.66 2.68
C PHE A 73 2.32 9.53 3.87
N LEU A 74 2.48 8.95 5.05
CA LEU A 74 2.85 9.69 6.26
C LEU A 74 4.26 10.30 6.17
N THR A 75 5.22 9.65 5.50
CA THR A 75 6.58 10.18 5.34
C THR A 75 6.65 11.50 4.56
N PHE A 76 5.68 11.82 3.72
CA PHE A 76 5.64 13.10 3.02
C PHE A 76 5.35 14.29 3.95
N PHE A 77 4.81 14.04 5.13
CA PHE A 77 4.35 15.08 6.06
C PHE A 77 5.05 15.02 7.42
N PHE A 78 5.74 13.93 7.73
CA PHE A 78 6.39 13.73 9.02
C PHE A 78 7.82 14.25 9.00
N ASP A 79 8.14 15.11 9.98
CA ASP A 79 9.51 15.59 10.23
C ASP A 79 10.09 14.90 11.48
N PRO A 80 11.15 14.09 11.38
CA PRO A 80 11.73 13.35 12.49
C PRO A 80 12.61 14.20 13.42
N SER A 81 12.66 15.54 13.27
CA SER A 81 13.53 16.42 14.03
C SER A 81 13.14 16.47 15.53
N MET A 82 14.15 16.39 16.39
CA MET A 82 14.00 16.49 17.84
C MET A 82 14.19 17.93 18.35
N THR A 83 14.36 18.91 17.46
CA THR A 83 14.45 20.33 17.83
C THR A 83 13.16 20.77 18.50
N GLU A 84 13.26 21.56 19.56
CA GLU A 84 12.10 22.11 20.26
C GLU A 84 11.54 23.33 19.53
N VAL A 85 10.22 23.37 19.40
CA VAL A 85 9.43 24.48 18.83
C VAL A 85 8.16 24.67 19.67
N GLU A 86 7.63 25.89 19.71
CA GLU A 86 6.31 26.14 20.29
C GLU A 86 5.22 25.69 19.30
N TYR A 87 4.18 25.07 19.81
CA TYR A 87 3.06 24.63 18.98
C TYR A 87 2.13 25.79 18.66
N GLU A 88 1.99 26.10 17.36
CA GLU A 88 1.11 27.17 16.86
C GLU A 88 -0.08 26.62 16.02
N GLY A 89 -0.25 25.28 15.97
CA GLY A 89 -1.29 24.63 15.17
C GLY A 89 -2.71 24.83 15.69
N SER A 90 -3.69 24.28 15.00
CA SER A 90 -5.13 24.46 15.30
C SER A 90 -5.62 23.75 16.56
N TYR A 91 -4.85 22.83 17.14
CA TYR A 91 -5.24 22.13 18.36
C TYR A 91 -5.00 23.00 19.61
N VAL A 92 -6.00 23.81 19.96
CA VAL A 92 -5.96 24.82 21.01
C VAL A 92 -5.36 24.35 22.35
N PRO A 93 -5.63 23.11 22.86
CA PRO A 93 -5.10 22.69 24.16
C PRO A 93 -3.57 22.61 24.23
N LEU A 94 -2.87 22.57 23.11
CA LEU A 94 -1.41 22.47 23.05
C LEU A 94 -0.72 23.75 22.55
N GLN A 95 -1.47 24.80 22.21
CA GLN A 95 -0.89 26.07 21.77
C GLN A 95 0.03 26.69 22.81
N GLY A 96 1.20 27.15 22.37
CA GLY A 96 2.23 27.76 23.23
C GLY A 96 3.03 26.75 24.08
N ILE A 97 2.80 25.45 23.92
CA ILE A 97 3.57 24.43 24.64
C ILE A 97 4.79 24.04 23.80
N PRO A 98 6.00 24.07 24.37
CA PRO A 98 7.20 23.61 23.70
C PRO A 98 7.15 22.11 23.48
N MET A 99 7.45 21.68 22.25
CA MET A 99 7.47 20.27 21.86
C MET A 99 8.50 20.02 20.76
N SER A 100 8.84 18.75 20.52
CA SER A 100 9.70 18.41 19.38
C SER A 100 8.99 18.65 18.05
N VAL A 101 9.73 19.02 17.01
CA VAL A 101 9.20 19.15 15.63
C VAL A 101 8.55 17.84 15.18
N ALA A 102 9.09 16.68 15.58
CA ALA A 102 8.47 15.39 15.28
C ALA A 102 7.06 15.25 15.86
N TYR A 103 6.84 15.71 17.09
CA TYR A 103 5.51 15.69 17.70
C TYR A 103 4.59 16.73 17.07
N HIS A 104 5.12 17.92 16.78
CA HIS A 104 4.40 18.98 16.06
C HIS A 104 3.90 18.48 14.69
N SER A 105 4.78 17.88 13.88
CA SER A 105 4.39 17.34 12.57
C SER A 105 3.36 16.21 12.67
N ALA A 106 3.39 15.40 13.73
CA ALA A 106 2.36 14.38 13.98
C ALA A 106 0.99 15.00 14.33
N LEU A 107 0.96 16.16 15.00
CA LEU A 107 -0.27 16.93 15.23
C LEU A 107 -0.78 17.55 13.93
N ASP A 108 0.10 18.11 13.12
CA ASP A 108 -0.25 18.69 11.82
C ASP A 108 -0.86 17.63 10.88
N ILE A 109 -0.28 16.44 10.83
CA ILE A 109 -0.87 15.31 10.10
C ILE A 109 -2.29 15.02 10.58
N SER A 110 -2.54 15.15 11.88
CA SER A 110 -3.84 14.80 12.47
C SER A 110 -4.90 15.87 12.25
N PHE A 111 -4.53 17.15 12.28
CA PHE A 111 -5.48 18.26 12.36
C PHE A 111 -5.46 19.17 11.12
N GLU A 112 -4.32 19.33 10.44
CA GLU A 112 -4.16 20.23 9.31
C GLU A 112 -4.28 19.51 7.95
N ILE A 113 -3.85 18.24 7.88
CA ILE A 113 -3.83 17.51 6.61
C ILE A 113 -5.12 16.78 6.39
N ARG A 114 -5.77 17.06 5.24
CA ARG A 114 -7.01 16.37 4.85
C ARG A 114 -6.80 14.87 4.75
N GLY A 115 -7.51 14.11 5.59
CA GLY A 115 -7.38 12.65 5.66
C GLY A 115 -6.15 12.16 6.43
N GLY A 116 -5.31 13.05 6.97
CA GLY A 116 -4.09 12.68 7.71
C GLY A 116 -4.40 11.88 8.97
N LEU A 117 -5.41 12.28 9.73
CA LEU A 117 -5.87 11.51 10.89
C LEU A 117 -6.30 10.10 10.51
N LEU A 118 -7.04 9.94 9.41
CA LEU A 118 -7.46 8.62 8.93
C LEU A 118 -6.24 7.77 8.56
N MET A 119 -5.30 8.32 7.79
CA MET A 119 -4.08 7.59 7.39
C MET A 119 -3.22 7.20 8.59
N ARG A 120 -3.10 8.08 9.58
CA ARG A 120 -2.41 7.79 10.84
C ARG A 120 -3.08 6.65 11.62
N GLN A 121 -4.42 6.66 11.70
CA GLN A 121 -5.17 5.60 12.36
C GLN A 121 -5.08 4.26 11.61
N VAL A 122 -5.22 4.28 10.29
CA VAL A 122 -5.06 3.08 9.46
C VAL A 122 -3.67 2.48 9.65
N HIS A 123 -2.62 3.31 9.63
CA HIS A 123 -1.24 2.86 9.86
C HIS A 123 -1.07 2.22 11.24
N HIS A 124 -1.57 2.86 12.28
CA HIS A 124 -1.50 2.36 13.66
C HIS A 124 -2.21 1.02 13.83
N TRP A 125 -3.47 0.91 13.39
CA TRP A 125 -4.23 -0.31 13.53
C TRP A 125 -3.66 -1.45 12.67
N ALA A 126 -3.20 -1.16 11.47
CA ALA A 126 -2.53 -2.13 10.61
C ALA A 126 -1.24 -2.65 11.24
N ALA A 127 -0.46 -1.79 11.92
CA ALA A 127 0.75 -2.20 12.63
C ALA A 127 0.44 -3.13 13.82
N LEU A 128 -0.58 -2.81 14.61
CA LEU A 128 -1.02 -3.69 15.72
C LEU A 128 -1.50 -5.05 15.20
N LEU A 129 -2.29 -5.06 14.14
CA LEU A 129 -2.78 -6.29 13.52
C LEU A 129 -1.63 -7.12 12.94
N PHE A 130 -0.66 -6.47 12.29
CA PHE A 130 0.52 -7.12 11.75
C PHE A 130 1.34 -7.82 12.84
N VAL A 131 1.66 -7.11 13.95
CA VAL A 131 2.44 -7.66 15.05
C VAL A 131 1.70 -8.85 15.70
N ALA A 132 0.40 -8.74 15.92
CA ALA A 132 -0.39 -9.83 16.46
C ALA A 132 -0.43 -11.04 15.51
N ALA A 133 -0.71 -10.82 14.23
CA ALA A 133 -0.79 -11.87 13.22
C ALA A 133 0.54 -12.58 13.00
N ILE A 134 1.66 -11.85 12.90
CA ILE A 134 2.98 -12.43 12.69
C ILE A 134 3.45 -13.21 13.93
N GLY A 135 3.15 -12.71 15.13
CA GLY A 135 3.45 -13.41 16.38
C GLY A 135 2.72 -14.74 16.48
N LEU A 136 1.41 -14.74 16.24
CA LEU A 136 0.59 -15.97 16.24
C LEU A 136 1.01 -16.92 15.10
N HIS A 137 1.35 -16.38 13.94
CA HIS A 137 1.85 -17.17 12.81
C HIS A 137 3.16 -17.87 13.15
N MET A 138 4.11 -17.17 13.79
CA MET A 138 5.38 -17.76 14.26
C MET A 138 5.15 -18.87 15.29
N LEU A 139 4.28 -18.63 16.28
CA LEU A 139 3.95 -19.64 17.29
C LEU A 139 3.33 -20.89 16.64
N ARG A 140 2.39 -20.68 15.71
CA ARG A 140 1.80 -21.78 14.97
C ARG A 140 2.85 -22.60 14.22
N VAL A 141 3.74 -21.95 13.45
CA VAL A 141 4.82 -22.63 12.70
C VAL A 141 5.75 -23.37 13.66
N PHE A 142 6.10 -22.79 14.79
CA PHE A 142 6.96 -23.40 15.79
C PHE A 142 6.36 -24.68 16.39
N PHE A 143 5.06 -24.68 16.72
CA PHE A 143 4.42 -25.81 17.37
C PHE A 143 3.87 -26.88 16.42
N THR A 144 3.60 -26.55 15.16
CA THR A 144 2.99 -27.50 14.19
C THR A 144 3.94 -27.96 13.09
N GLY A 145 5.15 -27.40 12.99
CA GLY A 145 6.20 -27.74 12.03
C GLY A 145 6.04 -27.05 10.70
#